data_ce272e0691051bb0d7e4af3df3f9993f
#
_entry.id   ce272e0691051bb0d7e4af3df3f9993f
#
_cell.length_a   1.000
_cell.length_b   1.000
_cell.length_c   1.000
_cell.angle_alpha   90.00
_cell.angle_beta   90.00
_cell.angle_gamma   90.00
#
_symmetry.space_group_name_H-M   'P 1'
#
loop_
_entity.id
_entity.type
_entity.pdbx_description
1 polymer ?
#
loop_
_entity_poly.entity_id
_entity_poly.type
_entity_poly.pdbx_seq_one_letter_code
_entity_poly.pdbx_strand_id
1 'polypeptide(L)'
;MNDKTNVLLVGASTEIGRYVLKQLLARKDKFNITVFDVKKSRSQTLLEPLRDEITVVYGNIALPADTVEVVKGQDFVIHCGFLSPRTACKKYPLAEEVNALGTRFLIENLEHYSPQAYLVMLSSIEVYGDRLTAPMLRTSDFLAPSIGNFSALTRIQAEKFVQDSSLEWTIFRPSIVMGTEMEEMDGEIFLMPLESHLEFVHAEDLAFALVESYQHRPSLWNKVFNVGGGTTCRAVYSEFLSRLFSTIGWGEMDFPERTFATYNRYGGYFSDGDALEEILHFRKYSIDDYFSELANAKTLAGKLATKLFSGLQKKNLLAKSEPYEAFRQNDSTKMKYYF
;
A
#
# COMPACT_ATOMS: atom_id res chain seq x y z
N MET A 1 -20.86 23.25 -20.80
CA MET A 1 -20.38 22.92 -19.45
C MET A 1 -19.60 21.66 -19.61
N ASN A 2 -18.33 21.62 -19.21
CA ASN A 2 -17.63 20.33 -19.19
C ASN A 2 -18.28 19.52 -18.07
N ASP A 3 -18.95 18.42 -18.43
CA ASP A 3 -19.47 17.50 -17.42
C ASP A 3 -18.30 16.92 -16.65
N LYS A 4 -18.38 17.00 -15.30
CA LYS A 4 -17.36 16.43 -14.44
C LYS A 4 -17.38 14.90 -14.55
N THR A 5 -16.23 14.29 -14.45
CA THR A 5 -16.08 12.83 -14.38
C THR A 5 -16.58 12.30 -13.03
N ASN A 6 -17.48 11.32 -13.04
CA ASN A 6 -17.93 10.64 -11.83
C ASN A 6 -16.85 9.64 -11.39
N VAL A 7 -16.26 9.87 -10.22
CA VAL A 7 -15.21 9.02 -9.68
C VAL A 7 -15.65 8.35 -8.38
N LEU A 8 -15.48 7.04 -8.32
CA LEU A 8 -15.66 6.23 -7.12
C LEU A 8 -14.29 5.88 -6.51
N LEU A 9 -14.05 6.35 -5.29
CA LEU A 9 -12.90 5.91 -4.48
C LEU A 9 -13.38 4.86 -3.47
N VAL A 10 -12.89 3.64 -3.62
CA VAL A 10 -13.13 2.55 -2.66
C VAL A 10 -11.98 2.49 -1.68
N GLY A 11 -12.28 2.68 -0.37
CA GLY A 11 -11.29 2.60 0.70
C GLY A 11 -10.52 3.89 0.95
N ALA A 12 -11.20 5.02 1.00
CA ALA A 12 -10.59 6.33 1.29
C ALA A 12 -9.90 6.41 2.67
N SER A 13 -10.33 5.61 3.65
CA SER A 13 -9.71 5.58 4.99
C SER A 13 -8.47 4.69 5.09
N THR A 14 -8.09 3.99 4.02
CA THR A 14 -6.82 3.27 3.95
C THR A 14 -5.65 4.26 3.88
N GLU A 15 -4.43 3.79 4.10
CA GLU A 15 -3.24 4.64 4.06
C GLU A 15 -3.14 5.41 2.74
N ILE A 16 -3.18 4.73 1.60
CA ILE A 16 -3.10 5.37 0.29
C ILE A 16 -4.41 6.06 -0.09
N GLY A 17 -5.55 5.50 0.29
CA GLY A 17 -6.86 6.10 0.01
C GLY A 17 -6.99 7.54 0.48
N ARG A 18 -6.37 7.90 1.61
CA ARG A 18 -6.36 9.29 2.12
C ARG A 18 -5.58 10.25 1.21
N TYR A 19 -4.44 9.81 0.68
CA TYR A 19 -3.66 10.62 -0.28
C TYR A 19 -4.41 10.75 -1.61
N VAL A 20 -5.07 9.67 -2.08
CA VAL A 20 -5.92 9.70 -3.27
C VAL A 20 -7.10 10.66 -3.07
N LEU A 21 -7.79 10.60 -1.93
CA LEU A 21 -8.87 11.53 -1.61
C LEU A 21 -8.40 12.99 -1.63
N LYS A 22 -7.23 13.28 -1.04
CA LYS A 22 -6.62 14.61 -1.09
C LYS A 22 -6.35 15.08 -2.52
N GLN A 23 -5.82 14.21 -3.38
CA GLN A 23 -5.58 14.50 -4.79
C GLN A 23 -6.88 14.74 -5.58
N LEU A 24 -7.95 14.01 -5.29
CA LEU A 24 -9.27 14.20 -5.89
C LEU A 24 -9.90 15.52 -5.45
N LEU A 25 -9.86 15.83 -4.15
CA LEU A 25 -10.38 17.10 -3.60
C LEU A 25 -9.67 18.32 -4.19
N ALA A 26 -8.36 18.23 -4.42
CA ALA A 26 -7.60 19.28 -5.09
C ALA A 26 -8.03 19.50 -6.56
N ARG A 27 -8.79 18.57 -7.14
CA ARG A 27 -9.30 18.59 -8.52
C ARG A 27 -10.83 18.48 -8.59
N LYS A 28 -11.53 18.92 -7.55
CA LYS A 28 -13.01 18.86 -7.46
C LYS A 28 -13.76 19.64 -8.54
N ASP A 29 -13.07 20.49 -9.28
CA ASP A 29 -13.56 21.12 -10.50
C ASP A 29 -13.72 20.13 -11.67
N LYS A 30 -12.94 19.03 -11.67
CA LYS A 30 -12.94 17.99 -12.71
C LYS A 30 -13.75 16.75 -12.32
N PHE A 31 -13.92 16.48 -11.02
CA PHE A 31 -14.51 15.24 -10.52
C PHE A 31 -15.76 15.47 -9.67
N ASN A 32 -16.76 14.60 -9.86
CA ASN A 32 -17.83 14.33 -8.90
C ASN A 32 -17.38 13.14 -8.05
N ILE A 33 -17.03 13.39 -6.79
CA ILE A 33 -16.35 12.40 -5.95
C ILE A 33 -17.36 11.62 -5.12
N THR A 34 -17.41 10.31 -5.31
CA THR A 34 -18.11 9.37 -4.43
C THR A 34 -17.08 8.52 -3.71
N VAL A 35 -17.24 8.36 -2.41
CA VAL A 35 -16.40 7.51 -1.56
C VAL A 35 -17.24 6.36 -1.03
N PHE A 36 -16.73 5.12 -1.19
CA PHE A 36 -17.26 3.92 -0.54
C PHE A 36 -16.26 3.40 0.48
N ASP A 37 -16.69 3.30 1.74
CA ASP A 37 -15.82 2.88 2.85
C ASP A 37 -16.61 2.14 3.93
N VAL A 38 -15.90 1.42 4.80
CA VAL A 38 -16.52 0.76 5.96
C VAL A 38 -16.86 1.80 7.03
N LYS A 39 -17.99 1.63 7.72
CA LYS A 39 -18.39 2.52 8.82
C LYS A 39 -17.62 2.20 10.10
N LYS A 40 -16.49 2.86 10.30
CA LYS A 40 -15.64 2.78 11.50
C LYS A 40 -15.29 4.19 11.99
N SER A 41 -14.85 4.33 13.25
CA SER A 41 -14.46 5.63 13.80
C SER A 41 -13.45 6.36 12.92
N ARG A 42 -12.40 5.67 12.43
CA ARG A 42 -11.38 6.26 11.56
C ARG A 42 -11.98 6.84 10.26
N SER A 43 -12.82 6.06 9.56
CA SER A 43 -13.47 6.51 8.32
C SER A 43 -14.46 7.65 8.59
N GLN A 44 -15.24 7.58 9.67
CA GLN A 44 -16.17 8.65 10.03
C GLN A 44 -15.43 9.95 10.37
N THR A 45 -14.37 9.90 11.18
CA THR A 45 -13.56 11.08 11.50
C THR A 45 -12.98 11.75 10.25
N LEU A 46 -12.56 10.95 9.26
CA LEU A 46 -12.03 11.46 8.00
C LEU A 46 -13.11 12.03 7.07
N LEU A 47 -14.23 11.32 6.92
CA LEU A 47 -15.18 11.57 5.83
C LEU A 47 -16.37 12.44 6.21
N GLU A 48 -16.82 12.42 7.47
CA GLU A 48 -17.96 13.23 7.90
C GLU A 48 -17.77 14.75 7.67
N PRO A 49 -16.57 15.33 7.92
CA PRO A 49 -16.33 16.75 7.65
C PRO A 49 -16.38 17.13 6.16
N LEU A 50 -16.32 16.15 5.26
CA LEU A 50 -16.23 16.37 3.81
C LEU A 50 -17.58 16.18 3.07
N ARG A 51 -18.68 15.90 3.80
CA ARG A 51 -19.99 15.58 3.19
C ARG A 51 -20.59 16.68 2.31
N ASP A 52 -20.18 17.92 2.51
CA ASP A 52 -20.60 19.03 1.68
C ASP A 52 -19.83 19.09 0.33
N GLU A 53 -18.70 18.37 0.23
CA GLU A 53 -17.83 18.36 -0.94
C GLU A 53 -17.88 17.05 -1.72
N ILE A 54 -18.24 15.94 -1.06
CA ILE A 54 -18.22 14.58 -1.63
C ILE A 54 -19.45 13.78 -1.20
N THR A 55 -19.81 12.77 -2.01
CA THR A 55 -20.81 11.77 -1.61
C THR A 55 -20.12 10.67 -0.81
N VAL A 56 -20.57 10.42 0.43
CA VAL A 56 -20.03 9.37 1.30
C VAL A 56 -21.06 8.26 1.48
N VAL A 57 -20.70 7.05 1.07
CA VAL A 57 -21.49 5.83 1.23
C VAL A 57 -20.71 4.85 2.10
N TYR A 58 -21.32 4.41 3.19
CA TYR A 58 -20.76 3.39 4.06
C TYR A 58 -21.36 2.03 3.75
N GLY A 59 -20.49 1.01 3.60
CA GLY A 59 -20.87 -0.35 3.34
C GLY A 59 -19.73 -1.35 3.53
N ASN A 60 -20.00 -2.61 3.27
CA ASN A 60 -19.02 -3.68 3.29
C ASN A 60 -18.85 -4.23 1.87
N ILE A 61 -17.67 -4.10 1.29
CA ILE A 61 -17.35 -4.57 -0.06
C ILE A 61 -17.56 -6.09 -0.21
N ALA A 62 -17.48 -6.86 0.89
CA ALA A 62 -17.76 -8.30 0.89
C ALA A 62 -19.27 -8.63 0.77
N LEU A 63 -20.16 -7.63 0.78
CA LEU A 63 -21.60 -7.77 0.56
C LEU A 63 -21.96 -7.18 -0.80
N PRO A 64 -22.32 -7.99 -1.81
CA PRO A 64 -22.58 -7.49 -3.17
C PRO A 64 -23.64 -6.38 -3.22
N ALA A 65 -24.67 -6.47 -2.36
CA ALA A 65 -25.75 -5.49 -2.31
C ALA A 65 -25.27 -4.08 -1.90
N ASP A 66 -24.22 -3.99 -1.07
CA ASP A 66 -23.73 -2.71 -0.56
C ASP A 66 -23.06 -1.86 -1.64
N THR A 67 -22.56 -2.49 -2.72
CA THR A 67 -21.89 -1.78 -3.81
C THR A 67 -22.80 -1.43 -4.99
N VAL A 68 -24.01 -1.99 -5.08
CA VAL A 68 -24.94 -1.80 -6.21
C VAL A 68 -25.20 -0.32 -6.52
N GLU A 69 -25.62 0.45 -5.50
CA GLU A 69 -26.00 1.84 -5.73
C GLU A 69 -24.78 2.73 -5.99
N VAL A 70 -23.64 2.43 -5.38
CA VAL A 70 -22.45 3.29 -5.45
C VAL A 70 -21.70 3.16 -6.77
N VAL A 71 -21.86 2.05 -7.48
CA VAL A 71 -21.21 1.83 -8.79
C VAL A 71 -21.98 2.43 -9.97
N LYS A 72 -23.26 2.79 -9.81
CA LYS A 72 -24.09 3.31 -10.88
C LYS A 72 -23.59 4.65 -11.42
N GLY A 73 -23.43 4.73 -12.73
CA GLY A 73 -23.05 5.97 -13.43
C GLY A 73 -21.63 6.44 -13.12
N GLN A 74 -20.74 5.55 -12.70
CA GLN A 74 -19.34 5.87 -12.50
C GLN A 74 -18.56 5.79 -13.82
N ASP A 75 -17.68 6.78 -14.05
CA ASP A 75 -16.78 6.83 -15.20
C ASP A 75 -15.39 6.28 -14.83
N PHE A 76 -15.01 6.47 -13.57
CA PHE A 76 -13.69 6.13 -13.04
C PHE A 76 -13.79 5.51 -11.66
N VAL A 77 -13.10 4.41 -11.44
CA VAL A 77 -13.07 3.71 -10.14
C VAL A 77 -11.64 3.50 -9.68
N ILE A 78 -11.30 4.00 -8.49
CA ILE A 78 -10.00 3.76 -7.85
C ILE A 78 -10.23 2.81 -6.67
N HIS A 79 -9.73 1.59 -6.79
CA HIS A 79 -9.90 0.57 -5.76
C HIS A 79 -8.66 0.44 -4.87
N CYS A 80 -8.71 1.08 -3.70
CA CYS A 80 -7.72 1.02 -2.63
C CYS A 80 -8.25 0.27 -1.38
N GLY A 81 -9.44 -0.30 -1.44
CA GLY A 81 -10.19 -0.85 -0.32
C GLY A 81 -9.73 -2.25 0.12
N PHE A 82 -8.46 -2.40 0.44
CA PHE A 82 -7.87 -3.66 0.92
C PHE A 82 -7.59 -3.62 2.41
N LEU A 83 -7.63 -4.78 3.06
CA LEU A 83 -7.13 -4.91 4.43
C LEU A 83 -5.64 -4.62 4.48
N SER A 84 -5.18 -4.03 5.61
CA SER A 84 -3.74 -3.89 5.83
C SER A 84 -3.05 -5.26 5.79
N PRO A 85 -1.79 -5.36 5.31
CA PRO A 85 -1.06 -6.64 5.22
C PRO A 85 -1.08 -7.40 6.53
N ARG A 86 -0.86 -6.72 7.65
CA ARG A 86 -0.93 -7.29 9.00
C ARG A 86 -2.28 -7.93 9.32
N THR A 87 -3.37 -7.25 9.00
CA THR A 87 -4.72 -7.77 9.25
C THR A 87 -5.00 -8.97 8.36
N ALA A 88 -4.65 -8.90 7.08
CA ALA A 88 -4.84 -9.95 6.11
C ALA A 88 -4.07 -11.23 6.49
N CYS A 89 -2.80 -11.10 6.89
CA CYS A 89 -1.98 -12.24 7.31
C CYS A 89 -2.50 -12.91 8.59
N LYS A 90 -3.07 -12.13 9.53
CA LYS A 90 -3.63 -12.68 10.78
C LYS A 90 -5.04 -13.26 10.63
N LYS A 91 -5.81 -12.82 9.63
CA LYS A 91 -7.23 -13.15 9.46
C LYS A 91 -7.51 -13.53 8.00
N TYR A 92 -6.92 -14.66 7.55
CA TYR A 92 -7.04 -15.09 6.16
C TYR A 92 -8.49 -15.18 5.64
N PRO A 93 -9.46 -15.77 6.36
CA PRO A 93 -10.85 -15.82 5.85
C PRO A 93 -11.42 -14.42 5.58
N LEU A 94 -11.16 -13.47 6.48
CA LEU A 94 -11.58 -12.07 6.28
C LEU A 94 -10.84 -11.42 5.11
N ALA A 95 -9.57 -11.76 4.91
CA ALA A 95 -8.80 -11.24 3.79
C ALA A 95 -9.34 -11.77 2.44
N GLU A 96 -9.73 -13.02 2.38
CA GLU A 96 -10.35 -13.61 1.21
C GLU A 96 -11.72 -12.95 0.91
N GLU A 97 -12.56 -12.77 1.93
CA GLU A 97 -13.85 -12.10 1.80
C GLU A 97 -13.71 -10.64 1.31
N VAL A 98 -12.82 -9.87 1.92
CA VAL A 98 -12.70 -8.43 1.61
C VAL A 98 -11.84 -8.17 0.38
N ASN A 99 -10.63 -8.75 0.33
CA ASN A 99 -9.68 -8.42 -0.72
C ASN A 99 -10.01 -9.11 -2.05
N ALA A 100 -10.34 -10.41 -2.02
CA ALA A 100 -10.59 -11.17 -3.24
C ALA A 100 -12.07 -11.11 -3.65
N LEU A 101 -12.96 -11.64 -2.82
CA LEU A 101 -14.40 -11.72 -3.16
C LEU A 101 -15.04 -10.33 -3.23
N GLY A 102 -14.66 -9.40 -2.34
CA GLY A 102 -15.12 -8.02 -2.39
C GLY A 102 -14.73 -7.32 -3.70
N THR A 103 -13.51 -7.53 -4.18
CA THR A 103 -13.08 -7.03 -5.50
C THR A 103 -13.91 -7.67 -6.62
N ARG A 104 -14.17 -8.97 -6.57
CA ARG A 104 -15.01 -9.65 -7.55
C ARG A 104 -16.43 -9.06 -7.57
N PHE A 105 -17.07 -8.87 -6.43
CA PHE A 105 -18.42 -8.29 -6.35
C PHE A 105 -18.47 -6.85 -6.85
N LEU A 106 -17.45 -6.06 -6.57
CA LEU A 106 -17.32 -4.72 -7.13
C LEU A 106 -17.27 -4.75 -8.66
N ILE A 107 -16.50 -5.66 -9.25
CA ILE A 107 -16.37 -5.84 -10.70
C ILE A 107 -17.70 -6.29 -11.31
N GLU A 108 -18.35 -7.34 -10.77
CA GLU A 108 -19.64 -7.85 -11.25
C GLU A 108 -20.71 -6.74 -11.28
N ASN A 109 -20.75 -5.90 -10.25
CA ASN A 109 -21.66 -4.77 -10.20
C ASN A 109 -21.27 -3.64 -11.17
N LEU A 110 -19.98 -3.37 -11.38
CA LEU A 110 -19.52 -2.40 -12.38
C LEU A 110 -19.86 -2.86 -13.80
N GLU A 111 -19.59 -4.11 -14.14
CA GLU A 111 -19.94 -4.70 -15.45
C GLU A 111 -21.42 -4.59 -15.76
N HIS A 112 -22.27 -4.72 -14.74
CA HIS A 112 -23.72 -4.64 -14.91
C HIS A 112 -24.24 -3.20 -14.99
N TYR A 113 -23.76 -2.29 -14.12
CA TYR A 113 -24.36 -0.96 -13.95
C TYR A 113 -23.54 0.19 -14.55
N SER A 114 -22.24 0.00 -14.78
CA SER A 114 -21.33 0.98 -15.36
C SER A 114 -20.24 0.31 -16.21
N PRO A 115 -20.61 -0.41 -17.29
CA PRO A 115 -19.69 -1.24 -18.08
C PRO A 115 -18.62 -0.42 -18.82
N GLN A 116 -18.76 0.91 -18.90
CA GLN A 116 -17.78 1.81 -19.50
C GLN A 116 -16.81 2.42 -18.47
N ALA A 117 -16.96 2.06 -17.19
CA ALA A 117 -16.09 2.57 -16.15
C ALA A 117 -14.65 2.07 -16.34
N TYR A 118 -13.69 2.97 -16.13
CA TYR A 118 -12.27 2.62 -16.06
C TYR A 118 -11.90 2.27 -14.62
N LEU A 119 -11.44 1.04 -14.39
CA LEU A 119 -11.06 0.52 -13.07
C LEU A 119 -9.55 0.56 -12.88
N VAL A 120 -9.07 1.28 -11.88
CA VAL A 120 -7.66 1.20 -11.42
C VAL A 120 -7.61 0.52 -10.06
N MET A 121 -6.91 -0.61 -10.00
CA MET A 121 -6.74 -1.38 -8.77
C MET A 121 -5.33 -1.23 -8.20
N LEU A 122 -5.26 -0.96 -6.90
CA LEU A 122 -4.01 -0.93 -6.16
C LEU A 122 -3.65 -2.34 -5.66
N SER A 123 -2.62 -2.95 -6.25
CA SER A 123 -2.01 -4.19 -5.78
C SER A 123 -0.80 -3.92 -4.88
N SER A 124 0.28 -4.71 -4.93
CA SER A 124 1.47 -4.57 -4.09
C SER A 124 2.67 -5.32 -4.66
N ILE A 125 3.89 -4.88 -4.35
CA ILE A 125 5.14 -5.63 -4.58
C ILE A 125 5.13 -7.00 -3.87
N GLU A 126 4.35 -7.16 -2.81
CA GLU A 126 4.26 -8.41 -2.04
C GLU A 126 3.92 -9.63 -2.90
N VAL A 127 3.22 -9.44 -4.02
CA VAL A 127 2.81 -10.51 -4.93
C VAL A 127 3.98 -11.27 -5.55
N TYR A 128 5.17 -10.65 -5.62
CA TYR A 128 6.38 -11.27 -6.16
C TYR A 128 7.10 -12.17 -5.15
N GLY A 129 6.83 -12.01 -3.84
CA GLY A 129 7.44 -12.77 -2.76
C GLY A 129 8.92 -12.51 -2.56
N ASP A 130 9.64 -13.51 -2.05
CA ASP A 130 11.06 -13.37 -1.71
C ASP A 130 11.92 -13.22 -2.97
N ARG A 131 12.70 -12.15 -2.99
CA ARG A 131 13.62 -11.76 -4.07
C ARG A 131 15.02 -11.39 -3.54
N LEU A 132 15.39 -11.92 -2.38
CA LEU A 132 16.66 -11.57 -1.74
C LEU A 132 17.87 -11.83 -2.67
N THR A 133 17.87 -12.95 -3.40
CA THR A 133 18.95 -13.34 -4.32
C THR A 133 18.77 -12.84 -5.76
N ALA A 134 17.55 -12.38 -6.13
CA ALA A 134 17.24 -11.90 -7.47
C ALA A 134 16.36 -10.63 -7.39
N PRO A 135 16.95 -9.50 -6.93
CA PRO A 135 16.16 -8.31 -6.54
C PRO A 135 15.57 -7.53 -7.72
N MET A 136 15.92 -7.85 -8.96
CA MET A 136 15.37 -7.13 -10.12
C MET A 136 14.03 -7.73 -10.55
N LEU A 137 12.96 -6.93 -10.46
CA LEU A 137 11.57 -7.32 -10.70
C LEU A 137 11.01 -6.72 -11.98
N ARG A 138 10.17 -7.51 -12.67
CA ARG A 138 9.38 -7.07 -13.82
C ARG A 138 7.93 -7.48 -13.66
N THR A 139 7.03 -6.77 -14.32
CA THR A 139 5.60 -7.11 -14.36
C THR A 139 5.34 -8.50 -14.92
N SER A 140 6.23 -9.01 -15.79
CA SER A 140 6.16 -10.34 -16.39
C SER A 140 6.67 -11.47 -15.48
N ASP A 141 7.24 -11.18 -14.32
CA ASP A 141 7.75 -12.20 -13.40
C ASP A 141 6.59 -13.01 -12.78
N PHE A 142 6.89 -14.27 -12.45
CA PHE A 142 5.95 -15.13 -11.77
C PHE A 142 5.58 -14.54 -10.40
N LEU A 143 4.29 -14.61 -10.09
CA LEU A 143 3.77 -14.23 -8.78
C LEU A 143 3.91 -15.41 -7.82
N ALA A 144 4.71 -15.25 -6.79
CA ALA A 144 5.03 -16.30 -5.83
C ALA A 144 5.13 -15.70 -4.41
N PRO A 145 3.99 -15.44 -3.75
CA PRO A 145 3.98 -14.78 -2.46
C PRO A 145 4.80 -15.55 -1.42
N SER A 146 5.45 -14.83 -0.52
CA SER A 146 6.17 -15.42 0.61
C SER A 146 5.25 -16.31 1.45
N ILE A 147 5.80 -17.35 2.06
CA ILE A 147 5.03 -18.31 2.87
C ILE A 147 4.31 -17.57 3.99
N GLY A 148 2.98 -17.76 4.09
CA GLY A 148 2.15 -17.10 5.10
C GLY A 148 1.73 -15.67 4.75
N ASN A 149 2.14 -15.12 3.60
CA ASN A 149 1.69 -13.81 3.16
C ASN A 149 0.31 -13.89 2.48
N PHE A 150 -0.74 -13.95 3.29
CA PHE A 150 -2.12 -13.99 2.82
C PHE A 150 -2.60 -12.66 2.22
N SER A 151 -1.95 -11.55 2.56
CA SER A 151 -2.19 -10.27 1.89
C SER A 151 -1.87 -10.38 0.40
N ALA A 152 -0.67 -10.87 0.08
CA ALA A 152 -0.25 -11.06 -1.30
C ALA A 152 -1.12 -12.08 -2.03
N LEU A 153 -1.44 -13.22 -1.39
CA LEU A 153 -2.27 -14.26 -1.99
C LEU A 153 -3.65 -13.72 -2.41
N THR A 154 -4.33 -13.00 -1.53
CA THR A 154 -5.66 -12.44 -1.82
C THR A 154 -5.61 -11.29 -2.83
N ARG A 155 -4.49 -10.55 -2.92
CA ARG A 155 -4.28 -9.56 -3.99
C ARG A 155 -4.07 -10.21 -5.35
N ILE A 156 -3.34 -11.33 -5.44
CA ILE A 156 -3.19 -12.11 -6.68
C ILE A 156 -4.56 -12.59 -7.17
N GLN A 157 -5.42 -13.06 -6.26
CA GLN A 157 -6.79 -13.45 -6.61
C GLN A 157 -7.59 -12.24 -7.14
N ALA A 158 -7.49 -11.09 -6.47
CA ALA A 158 -8.14 -9.86 -6.91
C ALA A 158 -7.63 -9.39 -8.28
N GLU A 159 -6.30 -9.41 -8.52
CA GLU A 159 -5.73 -9.12 -9.83
C GLU A 159 -6.31 -10.01 -10.93
N LYS A 160 -6.49 -11.31 -10.63
CA LYS A 160 -7.06 -12.25 -11.58
C LYS A 160 -8.52 -11.89 -11.93
N PHE A 161 -9.35 -11.52 -10.96
CA PHE A 161 -10.71 -11.06 -11.24
C PHE A 161 -10.74 -9.79 -12.07
N VAL A 162 -9.83 -8.83 -11.82
CA VAL A 162 -9.70 -7.62 -12.63
C VAL A 162 -9.30 -7.96 -14.06
N GLN A 163 -8.29 -8.83 -14.25
CA GLN A 163 -7.80 -9.22 -15.57
C GLN A 163 -8.81 -10.01 -16.40
N ASP A 164 -9.67 -10.78 -15.74
CA ASP A 164 -10.73 -11.58 -16.39
C ASP A 164 -12.00 -10.77 -16.68
N SER A 165 -12.09 -9.51 -16.17
CA SER A 165 -13.27 -8.66 -16.38
C SER A 165 -13.36 -8.10 -17.78
N SER A 166 -14.58 -7.70 -18.17
CA SER A 166 -14.84 -6.98 -19.42
C SER A 166 -14.61 -5.45 -19.34
N LEU A 167 -14.24 -4.95 -18.15
CA LEU A 167 -13.97 -3.54 -17.93
C LEU A 167 -12.65 -3.10 -18.59
N GLU A 168 -12.52 -1.81 -18.88
CA GLU A 168 -11.20 -1.20 -19.07
C GLU A 168 -10.53 -1.11 -17.69
N TRP A 169 -9.34 -1.70 -17.53
CA TRP A 169 -8.69 -1.75 -16.22
C TRP A 169 -7.20 -1.45 -16.29
N THR A 170 -6.64 -1.07 -15.14
CA THR A 170 -5.19 -1.02 -14.91
C THR A 170 -4.89 -1.50 -13.49
N ILE A 171 -3.81 -2.26 -13.32
CA ILE A 171 -3.33 -2.72 -12.02
C ILE A 171 -2.00 -2.04 -11.73
N PHE A 172 -1.91 -1.35 -10.58
CA PHE A 172 -0.68 -0.79 -10.06
C PHE A 172 -0.14 -1.67 -8.94
N ARG A 173 1.09 -2.15 -9.10
CA ARG A 173 1.86 -2.86 -8.07
C ARG A 173 2.90 -1.91 -7.47
N PRO A 174 2.54 -1.14 -6.44
CA PRO A 174 3.49 -0.24 -5.80
C PRO A 174 4.60 -1.01 -5.10
N SER A 175 5.78 -0.42 -5.06
CA SER A 175 6.86 -0.76 -4.15
C SER A 175 6.47 -0.41 -2.70
N ILE A 176 7.42 -0.38 -1.78
CA ILE A 176 7.14 0.01 -0.39
C ILE A 176 6.76 1.49 -0.37
N VAL A 177 5.56 1.76 0.17
CA VAL A 177 5.04 3.12 0.20
C VAL A 177 5.61 3.88 1.41
N MET A 178 6.16 5.06 1.16
CA MET A 178 6.60 5.99 2.19
C MET A 178 5.53 7.05 2.40
N GLY A 179 4.89 7.04 3.58
CA GLY A 179 3.96 8.07 4.02
C GLY A 179 4.52 8.84 5.22
N THR A 180 4.13 10.10 5.36
CA THR A 180 4.56 10.95 6.49
C THR A 180 3.80 10.65 7.78
N GLU A 181 2.65 10.00 7.68
CA GLU A 181 1.92 9.51 8.84
C GLU A 181 2.51 8.17 9.29
N MET A 182 3.55 8.24 10.11
CA MET A 182 4.11 7.03 10.72
C MET A 182 3.06 6.40 11.65
N GLU A 183 2.56 5.24 11.26
CA GLU A 183 1.97 4.33 12.24
C GLU A 183 3.04 3.94 13.28
N GLU A 184 2.60 3.58 14.47
CA GLU A 184 3.53 3.14 15.52
C GLU A 184 4.39 1.99 14.99
N MET A 185 5.73 2.15 15.07
CA MET A 185 6.67 1.13 14.61
C MET A 185 6.42 -0.17 15.38
N ASP A 186 6.24 -1.27 14.68
CA ASP A 186 5.92 -2.55 15.29
C ASP A 186 6.87 -3.68 14.87
N GLY A 187 6.57 -4.92 15.29
CA GLY A 187 7.40 -6.08 15.05
C GLY A 187 7.56 -6.48 13.58
N GLU A 188 6.76 -5.95 12.65
CA GLU A 188 6.86 -6.28 11.23
C GLU A 188 8.20 -5.87 10.61
N ILE A 189 8.87 -4.85 11.16
CA ILE A 189 10.20 -4.45 10.72
C ILE A 189 11.23 -5.59 10.84
N PHE A 190 11.03 -6.51 11.74
CA PHE A 190 11.94 -7.64 11.98
C PHE A 190 11.70 -8.82 11.03
N LEU A 191 10.60 -8.80 10.28
CA LEU A 191 10.29 -9.85 9.31
C LEU A 191 11.05 -9.66 7.99
N MET A 192 11.64 -8.47 7.75
CA MET A 192 12.41 -8.16 6.56
C MET A 192 13.89 -8.47 6.80
N PRO A 193 14.55 -9.27 5.95
CA PRO A 193 15.99 -9.46 6.01
C PRO A 193 16.75 -8.15 5.84
N LEU A 194 17.80 -7.94 6.62
CA LEU A 194 18.60 -6.69 6.59
C LEU A 194 19.28 -6.43 5.24
N GLU A 195 19.57 -7.49 4.49
CA GLU A 195 20.19 -7.46 3.17
C GLU A 195 19.17 -7.22 2.04
N SER A 196 17.89 -7.10 2.36
CA SER A 196 16.86 -6.88 1.34
C SER A 196 17.10 -5.59 0.58
N HIS A 197 17.04 -5.69 -0.74
CA HIS A 197 17.02 -4.56 -1.65
C HIS A 197 15.60 -4.01 -1.72
N LEU A 198 15.40 -2.73 -1.43
CA LEU A 198 14.09 -2.12 -1.36
C LEU A 198 14.00 -0.90 -2.27
N GLU A 199 12.98 -0.88 -3.11
CA GLU A 199 12.53 0.34 -3.78
C GLU A 199 11.33 0.88 -3.02
N PHE A 200 11.27 2.19 -2.93
CA PHE A 200 10.20 2.92 -2.27
C PHE A 200 9.46 3.79 -3.28
N VAL A 201 8.23 4.16 -2.95
CA VAL A 201 7.47 5.19 -3.65
C VAL A 201 6.85 6.13 -2.62
N HIS A 202 6.90 7.43 -2.86
CA HIS A 202 6.25 8.40 -1.98
C HIS A 202 4.73 8.31 -2.14
N ALA A 203 3.98 8.39 -1.02
CA ALA A 203 2.53 8.23 -1.03
C ALA A 203 1.81 9.30 -1.90
N GLU A 204 2.33 10.53 -1.93
CA GLU A 204 1.81 11.60 -2.81
C GLU A 204 2.02 11.27 -4.29
N ASP A 205 3.18 10.70 -4.66
CA ASP A 205 3.50 10.31 -6.03
C ASP A 205 2.59 9.17 -6.50
N LEU A 206 2.41 8.15 -5.64
CA LEU A 206 1.49 7.05 -5.93
C LEU A 206 0.05 7.52 -6.07
N ALA A 207 -0.42 8.39 -5.18
CA ALA A 207 -1.76 8.95 -5.26
C ALA A 207 -1.96 9.83 -6.50
N PHE A 208 -0.94 10.62 -6.87
CA PHE A 208 -0.95 11.37 -8.13
C PHE A 208 -1.07 10.43 -9.32
N ALA A 209 -0.27 9.36 -9.39
CA ALA A 209 -0.33 8.38 -10.48
C ALA A 209 -1.69 7.70 -10.58
N LEU A 210 -2.31 7.33 -9.45
CA LEU A 210 -3.65 6.75 -9.41
C LEU A 210 -4.71 7.68 -9.99
N VAL A 211 -4.71 8.96 -9.62
CA VAL A 211 -5.71 9.93 -10.08
C VAL A 211 -5.45 10.35 -11.53
N GLU A 212 -4.17 10.57 -11.90
CA GLU A 212 -3.78 11.01 -13.24
C GLU A 212 -4.00 9.93 -14.31
N SER A 213 -4.03 8.66 -13.91
CA SER A 213 -4.25 7.51 -14.79
C SER A 213 -5.52 7.65 -15.66
N TYR A 214 -6.57 8.33 -15.17
CA TYR A 214 -7.80 8.55 -15.93
C TYR A 214 -7.56 9.35 -17.23
N GLN A 215 -6.72 10.38 -17.17
CA GLN A 215 -6.40 11.21 -18.32
C GLN A 215 -5.57 10.44 -19.38
N HIS A 216 -4.83 9.44 -18.92
CA HIS A 216 -3.92 8.63 -19.73
C HIS A 216 -4.44 7.21 -19.99
N ARG A 217 -5.73 6.93 -19.69
CA ARG A 217 -6.30 5.58 -19.79
C ARG A 217 -6.02 4.88 -21.14
N PRO A 218 -6.03 5.53 -22.31
CA PRO A 218 -5.74 4.84 -23.58
C PRO A 218 -4.34 4.24 -23.66
N SER A 219 -3.38 4.75 -22.89
CA SER A 219 -2.02 4.24 -22.81
C SER A 219 -1.85 3.18 -21.71
N LEU A 220 -2.78 3.14 -20.74
CA LEU A 220 -2.67 2.34 -19.52
C LEU A 220 -3.61 1.13 -19.45
N TRP A 221 -4.73 1.16 -20.18
CA TRP A 221 -5.76 0.13 -20.04
C TRP A 221 -5.27 -1.28 -20.38
N ASN A 222 -5.84 -2.26 -19.68
CA ASN A 222 -5.50 -3.68 -19.78
C ASN A 222 -4.01 -3.98 -19.56
N LYS A 223 -3.37 -3.19 -18.69
CA LYS A 223 -1.96 -3.35 -18.34
C LYS A 223 -1.72 -3.38 -16.84
N VAL A 224 -0.64 -4.03 -16.47
CA VAL A 224 -0.09 -4.03 -15.11
C VAL A 224 1.18 -3.18 -15.11
N PHE A 225 1.33 -2.32 -14.10
CA PHE A 225 2.53 -1.49 -13.94
C PHE A 225 3.13 -1.69 -12.55
N ASN A 226 4.44 -1.84 -12.51
CA ASN A 226 5.22 -1.68 -11.30
C ASN A 226 5.40 -0.18 -11.02
N VAL A 227 5.07 0.26 -9.79
CA VAL A 227 5.07 1.67 -9.40
C VAL A 227 6.09 1.90 -8.31
N GLY A 228 7.26 2.39 -8.67
CA GLY A 228 8.37 2.70 -7.76
C GLY A 228 8.89 4.12 -7.97
N GLY A 229 9.58 4.66 -6.96
CA GLY A 229 10.18 5.99 -7.04
C GLY A 229 11.47 6.06 -7.86
N GLY A 230 11.89 4.93 -8.45
CA GLY A 230 13.11 4.86 -9.27
C GLY A 230 14.39 4.82 -8.44
N THR A 231 15.52 5.08 -9.09
CA THR A 231 16.86 4.94 -8.49
C THR A 231 17.09 5.81 -7.26
N THR A 232 16.47 6.99 -7.19
CA THR A 232 16.56 7.91 -6.06
C THR A 232 15.76 7.46 -4.83
N CYS A 233 14.98 6.39 -4.98
CA CYS A 233 14.17 5.78 -3.93
C CYS A 233 14.60 4.34 -3.62
N ARG A 234 15.87 3.98 -3.86
CA ARG A 234 16.41 2.63 -3.61
C ARG A 234 17.37 2.65 -2.42
N ALA A 235 17.26 1.61 -1.60
CA ALA A 235 18.20 1.39 -0.49
C ALA A 235 18.29 -0.10 -0.13
N VAL A 236 19.36 -0.48 0.56
CA VAL A 236 19.40 -1.73 1.32
C VAL A 236 18.67 -1.50 2.63
N TYR A 237 17.92 -2.49 3.10
CA TYR A 237 17.05 -2.33 4.27
C TYR A 237 17.80 -1.93 5.55
N SER A 238 18.99 -2.50 5.78
CA SER A 238 19.85 -2.12 6.90
C SER A 238 20.23 -0.64 6.88
N GLU A 239 20.54 -0.09 5.70
CA GLU A 239 20.89 1.33 5.52
C GLU A 239 19.67 2.22 5.76
N PHE A 240 18.52 1.82 5.20
CA PHE A 240 17.25 2.52 5.42
C PHE A 240 16.88 2.59 6.90
N LEU A 241 16.93 1.45 7.62
CA LEU A 241 16.63 1.39 9.05
C LEU A 241 17.62 2.20 9.89
N SER A 242 18.90 2.13 9.60
CA SER A 242 19.92 2.92 10.31
C SER A 242 19.64 4.42 10.18
N ARG A 243 19.29 4.86 8.99
CA ARG A 243 18.91 6.24 8.72
C ARG A 243 17.60 6.60 9.42
N LEU A 244 16.61 5.71 9.39
CA LEU A 244 15.31 5.90 10.06
C LEU A 244 15.50 6.07 11.56
N PHE A 245 16.22 5.15 12.23
CA PHE A 245 16.48 5.24 13.68
C PHE A 245 17.23 6.51 14.06
N SER A 246 18.22 6.91 13.27
CA SER A 246 18.93 8.17 13.46
C SER A 246 17.99 9.38 13.33
N THR A 247 17.17 9.42 12.27
CA THR A 247 16.25 10.53 11.99
C THR A 247 15.17 10.69 13.07
N ILE A 248 14.64 9.57 13.59
CA ILE A 248 13.64 9.60 14.65
C ILE A 248 14.22 9.77 16.06
N GLY A 249 15.57 9.77 16.19
CA GLY A 249 16.26 9.98 17.47
C GLY A 249 16.40 8.73 18.32
N TRP A 250 16.29 7.53 17.75
CA TRP A 250 16.50 6.26 18.46
C TRP A 250 17.97 5.81 18.50
N GLY A 251 18.86 6.49 17.74
CA GLY A 251 20.29 6.20 17.69
C GLY A 251 20.60 4.97 16.83
N GLU A 252 21.62 4.18 17.24
CA GLU A 252 22.08 3.01 16.51
C GLU A 252 21.08 1.85 16.56
N MET A 253 21.13 0.97 15.55
CA MET A 253 20.31 -0.22 15.45
C MET A 253 21.04 -1.41 16.11
N ASP A 254 21.08 -1.40 17.44
CA ASP A 254 21.81 -2.33 18.31
C ASP A 254 20.91 -3.47 18.85
N PHE A 255 20.36 -4.28 17.94
CA PHE A 255 19.53 -5.43 18.32
C PHE A 255 20.36 -6.72 18.43
N PRO A 256 19.94 -7.68 19.30
CA PRO A 256 20.60 -8.99 19.39
C PRO A 256 20.58 -9.78 18.07
N GLU A 257 21.46 -10.79 17.97
CA GLU A 257 21.39 -11.77 16.89
C GLU A 257 19.99 -12.40 16.76
N ARG A 258 19.60 -12.79 15.53
CA ARG A 258 18.31 -13.42 15.25
C ARG A 258 17.10 -12.55 15.57
N THR A 259 17.29 -11.24 15.69
CA THR A 259 16.16 -10.30 15.80
C THR A 259 15.43 -10.12 14.46
N PHE A 260 16.17 -10.16 13.36
CA PHE A 260 15.63 -10.05 11.99
C PHE A 260 15.56 -11.43 11.33
N ALA A 261 14.54 -11.62 10.51
CA ALA A 261 14.49 -12.77 9.61
C ALA A 261 15.63 -12.70 8.57
N THR A 262 16.01 -13.84 8.00
CA THR A 262 17.06 -13.93 6.98
C THR A 262 16.54 -14.31 5.60
N TYR A 263 15.27 -14.64 5.47
CA TYR A 263 14.59 -14.92 4.20
C TYR A 263 13.06 -14.82 4.32
N ASN A 264 12.35 -15.21 3.27
CA ASN A 264 10.89 -15.34 3.20
C ASN A 264 10.13 -14.02 3.31
N ARG A 265 10.70 -12.95 2.75
CA ARG A 265 10.02 -11.65 2.68
C ARG A 265 10.13 -11.06 1.28
N TYR A 266 9.15 -10.25 0.92
CA TYR A 266 9.16 -9.52 -0.35
C TYR A 266 10.18 -8.38 -0.35
N GLY A 267 10.58 -7.95 -1.55
CA GLY A 267 11.49 -6.83 -1.77
C GLY A 267 11.99 -6.84 -3.20
N GLY A 268 12.76 -5.84 -3.57
CA GLY A 268 13.40 -5.74 -4.88
C GLY A 268 13.31 -4.36 -5.50
N TYR A 269 13.94 -4.24 -6.67
CA TYR A 269 13.95 -3.06 -7.52
C TYR A 269 13.15 -3.34 -8.79
N PHE A 270 12.32 -2.41 -9.22
CA PHE A 270 11.61 -2.54 -10.47
C PHE A 270 12.53 -2.19 -11.64
N SER A 271 12.79 -3.16 -12.52
CA SER A 271 13.57 -2.96 -13.74
C SER A 271 12.74 -2.39 -14.90
N ASP A 272 11.43 -2.46 -14.80
CA ASP A 272 10.45 -1.89 -15.74
C ASP A 272 9.62 -0.75 -15.13
N GLY A 273 10.01 -0.26 -13.95
CA GLY A 273 9.28 0.78 -13.22
C GLY A 273 9.24 2.14 -13.94
N ASP A 274 10.09 2.37 -14.92
CA ASP A 274 10.10 3.61 -15.70
C ASP A 274 8.97 3.69 -16.73
N ALA A 275 8.39 2.55 -17.12
CA ALA A 275 7.31 2.50 -18.12
C ALA A 275 6.07 3.35 -17.72
N LEU A 276 5.73 3.41 -16.43
CA LEU A 276 4.65 4.27 -15.96
C LEU A 276 5.10 5.73 -15.82
N GLU A 277 6.34 5.96 -15.39
CA GLU A 277 6.94 7.31 -15.27
C GLU A 277 6.97 8.02 -16.62
N GLU A 278 7.35 7.33 -17.69
CA GLU A 278 7.37 7.88 -19.06
C GLU A 278 5.99 8.36 -19.53
N ILE A 279 4.90 7.81 -18.97
CA ILE A 279 3.53 8.19 -19.33
C ILE A 279 2.99 9.28 -18.40
N LEU A 280 3.20 9.16 -17.09
CA LEU A 280 2.52 9.99 -16.08
C LEU A 280 3.40 11.07 -15.47
N HIS A 281 4.73 10.96 -15.54
CA HIS A 281 5.69 11.87 -14.91
C HIS A 281 5.34 12.12 -13.43
N PHE A 282 5.13 11.03 -12.68
CA PHE A 282 4.59 11.08 -11.33
C PHE A 282 5.65 11.21 -10.24
N ARG A 283 6.91 10.84 -10.52
CA ARG A 283 8.01 10.84 -9.55
C ARG A 283 8.48 12.26 -9.24
N LYS A 284 8.17 12.74 -8.05
CA LYS A 284 8.54 14.08 -7.57
C LYS A 284 9.39 14.04 -6.33
N TYR A 285 9.30 12.95 -5.56
CA TYR A 285 9.96 12.79 -4.27
C TYR A 285 11.03 11.70 -4.32
N SER A 286 12.14 11.98 -3.65
CA SER A 286 13.22 11.03 -3.39
C SER A 286 13.13 10.47 -1.96
N ILE A 287 13.97 9.47 -1.66
CA ILE A 287 14.14 8.98 -0.28
C ILE A 287 14.68 10.07 0.65
N ASP A 288 15.47 11.01 0.13
CA ASP A 288 16.00 12.15 0.89
C ASP A 288 14.91 13.14 1.27
N ASP A 289 13.96 13.39 0.38
CA ASP A 289 12.79 14.22 0.67
C ASP A 289 11.96 13.61 1.79
N TYR A 290 11.68 12.31 1.72
CA TYR A 290 10.97 11.58 2.79
C TYR A 290 11.65 11.74 4.16
N PHE A 291 12.97 11.52 4.24
CA PHE A 291 13.69 11.69 5.50
C PHE A 291 13.73 13.15 5.97
N SER A 292 13.75 14.10 5.06
CA SER A 292 13.65 15.52 5.36
C SER A 292 12.28 15.88 5.95
N GLU A 293 11.20 15.39 5.34
CA GLU A 293 9.84 15.55 5.88
C GLU A 293 9.69 14.92 7.26
N LEU A 294 10.19 13.69 7.44
CA LEU A 294 10.16 12.98 8.71
C LEU A 294 10.94 13.74 9.80
N ALA A 295 12.08 14.30 9.45
CA ALA A 295 12.89 15.11 10.38
C ALA A 295 12.15 16.40 10.78
N ASN A 296 11.41 17.03 9.87
CA ASN A 296 10.68 18.27 10.10
C ASN A 296 9.35 18.06 10.86
N ALA A 297 8.74 16.87 10.73
CA ALA A 297 7.48 16.53 11.42
C ALA A 297 7.63 16.52 12.95
N LYS A 298 8.83 16.35 13.49
CA LYS A 298 9.10 16.32 14.93
C LYS A 298 9.56 17.67 15.44
N THR A 299 8.95 18.16 16.52
CA THR A 299 9.43 19.32 17.28
C THR A 299 10.77 19.01 17.95
N LEU A 300 11.58 20.05 18.24
CA LEU A 300 12.84 19.91 18.98
C LEU A 300 12.66 19.23 20.34
N ALA A 301 11.58 19.57 21.07
CA ALA A 301 11.25 18.93 22.33
C ALA A 301 10.88 17.45 22.16
N GLY A 302 10.18 17.10 21.09
CA GLY A 302 9.85 15.71 20.74
C GLY A 302 11.10 14.89 20.42
N LYS A 303 12.07 15.44 19.69
CA LYS A 303 13.37 14.77 19.39
C LYS A 303 14.18 14.48 20.65
N LEU A 304 14.24 15.45 21.60
CA LEU A 304 14.94 15.27 22.89
C LEU A 304 14.27 14.20 23.76
N ALA A 305 12.93 14.23 23.88
CA ALA A 305 12.19 13.21 24.61
C ALA A 305 12.38 11.81 24.00
N THR A 306 12.32 11.70 22.66
CA THR A 306 12.54 10.44 21.96
C THR A 306 13.93 9.86 22.24
N LYS A 307 14.96 10.71 22.26
CA LYS A 307 16.35 10.29 22.55
C LYS A 307 16.52 9.78 23.98
N LEU A 308 15.88 10.41 24.95
CA LEU A 308 15.93 9.99 26.36
C LEU A 308 15.27 8.62 26.61
N PHE A 309 14.21 8.31 25.87
CA PHE A 309 13.45 7.06 26.02
C PHE A 309 13.77 6.02 24.94
N SER A 310 14.76 6.24 24.08
CA SER A 310 15.09 5.37 22.94
C SER A 310 15.35 3.92 23.35
N GLY A 311 16.08 3.69 24.46
CA GLY A 311 16.36 2.36 24.95
C GLY A 311 15.11 1.58 25.37
N LEU A 312 14.14 2.25 26.00
CA LEU A 312 12.86 1.64 26.37
C LEU A 312 12.03 1.32 25.13
N GLN A 313 11.99 2.22 24.17
CA GLN A 313 11.26 2.04 22.91
C GLN A 313 11.85 0.88 22.10
N LYS A 314 13.18 0.79 21.97
CA LYS A 314 13.85 -0.34 21.31
C LYS A 314 13.58 -1.67 22.04
N LYS A 315 13.59 -1.68 23.37
CA LYS A 315 13.24 -2.87 24.16
C LYS A 315 11.80 -3.31 23.94
N ASN A 316 10.85 -2.36 23.91
CA ASN A 316 9.45 -2.64 23.65
C ASN A 316 9.24 -3.14 22.20
N LEU A 317 9.99 -2.59 21.25
CA LEU A 317 9.96 -3.02 19.86
C LEU A 317 10.54 -4.44 19.73
N LEU A 318 11.71 -4.73 20.34
CA LEU A 318 12.32 -6.05 20.34
C LEU A 318 11.38 -7.14 20.91
N ALA A 319 10.59 -6.81 21.93
CA ALA A 319 9.59 -7.72 22.48
C ALA A 319 8.47 -8.10 21.48
N LYS A 320 8.35 -7.36 20.39
CA LYS A 320 7.41 -7.65 19.28
C LYS A 320 8.06 -8.44 18.12
N SER A 321 9.37 -8.78 18.22
CA SER A 321 10.06 -9.54 17.18
C SER A 321 9.68 -11.02 17.24
N GLU A 322 8.89 -11.46 16.26
CA GLU A 322 8.53 -12.88 16.11
C GLU A 322 9.76 -13.78 15.81
N PRO A 323 10.73 -13.37 14.93
CA PRO A 323 11.97 -14.13 14.74
C PRO A 323 12.76 -14.33 16.03
N TYR A 324 12.94 -13.25 16.81
CA TYR A 324 13.68 -13.32 18.08
C TYR A 324 12.98 -14.18 19.12
N GLU A 325 11.67 -14.10 19.21
CA GLU A 325 10.87 -14.94 20.10
C GLU A 325 10.99 -16.42 19.72
N ALA A 326 10.86 -16.76 18.43
CA ALA A 326 11.02 -18.12 17.93
C ALA A 326 12.42 -18.66 18.25
N PHE A 327 13.46 -17.85 18.06
CA PHE A 327 14.83 -18.21 18.40
C PHE A 327 15.00 -18.45 19.91
N ARG A 328 14.54 -17.55 20.78
CA ARG A 328 14.65 -17.66 22.23
C ARG A 328 13.91 -18.86 22.80
N GLN A 329 12.76 -19.20 22.23
CA GLN A 329 11.96 -20.36 22.65
C GLN A 329 12.44 -21.67 22.03
N ASN A 330 13.46 -21.62 21.15
CA ASN A 330 13.93 -22.77 20.37
C ASN A 330 12.78 -23.47 19.61
N ASP A 331 11.82 -22.67 19.10
CA ASP A 331 10.68 -23.16 18.33
C ASP A 331 11.11 -23.47 16.90
N SER A 332 11.53 -24.72 16.68
CA SER A 332 12.03 -25.17 15.38
C SER A 332 11.00 -25.08 14.25
N THR A 333 9.71 -25.08 14.58
CA THR A 333 8.65 -24.92 13.59
C THR A 333 8.54 -23.48 13.11
N LYS A 334 8.51 -22.52 14.04
CA LYS A 334 8.47 -21.09 13.70
C LYS A 334 9.80 -20.64 13.09
N MET A 335 10.94 -21.12 13.59
CA MET A 335 12.25 -20.75 13.06
C MET A 335 12.37 -21.02 11.55
N LYS A 336 11.73 -22.06 11.03
CA LYS A 336 11.70 -22.37 9.58
C LYS A 336 11.01 -21.29 8.72
N TYR A 337 10.31 -20.34 9.31
CA TYR A 337 9.72 -19.21 8.59
C TYR A 337 10.67 -18.01 8.50
N TYR A 338 11.70 -17.97 9.33
CA TYR A 338 12.56 -16.80 9.48
C TYR A 338 14.03 -17.05 9.17
N PHE A 339 14.51 -18.34 9.35
CA PHE A 339 15.95 -18.67 9.27
C PHE A 339 16.25 -19.90 8.42
#